data_b5cc572b3c4e1fadefe71eaa4a0516c7
#
_entry.id   b5cc572b3c4e1fadefe71eaa4a0516c7
#
_cell.length_a   1.000
_cell.length_b   1.000
_cell.length_c   1.000
_cell.angle_alpha   90.00
_cell.angle_beta   90.00
_cell.angle_gamma   90.00
#
_symmetry.space_group_name_H-M   'P 1'
#
loop_
_entity.id
_entity.type
_entity.pdbx_description
1 polymer ?
#
loop_
_entity_poly.entity_id
_entity_poly.type
_entity_poly.pdbx_seq_one_letter_code
_entity_poly.pdbx_strand_id
1 'polypeptide(L)'
;LQVTPKREFAGMNPHFSGPARMKVRLTAYIPSTTPSAMDGSFHGWADAVESEADGAYPFVFDAPDASAHRKRKLPEVVDLQLAAFAHEISAFESLEAYNAAQSSAELKMASESFIPSGLFGESEGTKALGIMTGTILSAERKTNELTGKTFWWALVQSLGGQFDVVVDEELLSAPLVVGGVLQGSFWLSGRILTPPPAAVSGGFFSRLFGKKS
;
A
#
# COMPACT_ATOMS: atom_id res chain seq x y z
N LEU A 1 -16.14 2.52 -3.43
CA LEU A 1 -16.93 3.53 -4.11
C LEU A 1 -16.87 4.81 -3.32
N GLN A 2 -16.36 5.89 -3.94
CA GLN A 2 -16.26 7.20 -3.32
C GLN A 2 -17.48 8.03 -3.72
N VAL A 3 -18.11 8.67 -2.74
CA VAL A 3 -19.26 9.53 -2.96
C VAL A 3 -19.06 10.89 -2.27
N THR A 4 -19.50 11.96 -2.91
CA THR A 4 -19.49 13.29 -2.32
C THR A 4 -20.53 13.38 -1.18
N PRO A 5 -20.49 14.41 -0.31
CA PRO A 5 -21.53 14.67 0.67
C PRO A 5 -22.94 14.79 0.06
N LYS A 6 -23.06 15.16 -1.22
CA LYS A 6 -24.32 15.19 -1.98
C LYS A 6 -24.71 13.84 -2.58
N ARG A 7 -23.97 12.75 -2.25
CA ARG A 7 -24.14 11.39 -2.78
C ARG A 7 -23.94 11.26 -4.29
N GLU A 8 -23.19 12.16 -4.90
CA GLU A 8 -22.76 12.04 -6.28
C GLU A 8 -21.53 11.13 -6.36
N PHE A 9 -21.41 10.33 -7.42
CA PHE A 9 -20.24 9.49 -7.65
C PHE A 9 -18.99 10.37 -7.84
N ALA A 10 -17.99 10.16 -7.00
CA ALA A 10 -16.75 10.94 -7.02
C ALA A 10 -15.56 10.16 -7.60
N GLY A 11 -15.60 8.83 -7.52
CA GLY A 11 -14.53 7.97 -8.02
C GLY A 11 -14.60 6.57 -7.43
N MET A 12 -13.73 5.71 -7.93
CA MET A 12 -13.51 4.37 -7.40
C MET A 12 -12.01 4.09 -7.39
N ASN A 13 -11.45 4.05 -6.19
CA ASN A 13 -10.09 3.62 -5.98
C ASN A 13 -10.17 2.33 -5.15
N PRO A 14 -9.93 1.16 -5.75
CA PRO A 14 -10.08 -0.11 -5.06
C PRO A 14 -9.03 -0.27 -3.96
N HIS A 15 -9.46 -0.91 -2.88
CA HIS A 15 -8.59 -1.27 -1.79
C HIS A 15 -9.07 -2.59 -1.19
N PHE A 16 -8.15 -3.46 -0.84
CA PHE A 16 -8.42 -4.70 -0.11
C PHE A 16 -8.02 -4.52 1.35
N SER A 17 -8.96 -4.70 2.28
CA SER A 17 -8.70 -4.66 3.71
C SER A 17 -8.29 -6.03 4.21
N GLY A 18 -6.98 -6.23 4.43
CA GLY A 18 -6.42 -7.48 4.92
C GLY A 18 -5.60 -7.33 6.21
N PRO A 19 -4.95 -8.41 6.65
CA PRO A 19 -4.15 -8.44 7.86
C PRO A 19 -2.73 -7.85 7.71
N ALA A 20 -2.25 -7.56 6.50
CA ALA A 20 -0.90 -7.04 6.29
C ALA A 20 -0.61 -5.80 7.12
N ARG A 21 0.58 -5.72 7.67
CA ARG A 21 1.04 -4.59 8.51
C ARG A 21 2.49 -4.28 8.21
N MET A 22 2.79 -2.98 8.10
CA MET A 22 4.15 -2.47 8.05
C MET A 22 4.25 -1.10 8.72
N LYS A 23 5.44 -0.75 9.20
CA LYS A 23 5.79 0.60 9.64
C LYS A 23 6.27 1.41 8.45
N VAL A 24 5.69 2.59 8.24
CA VAL A 24 6.06 3.48 7.14
C VAL A 24 6.27 4.89 7.66
N ARG A 25 7.39 5.51 7.28
CA ARG A 25 7.59 6.94 7.46
C ARG A 25 7.01 7.67 6.26
N LEU A 26 5.88 8.29 6.43
CA LEU A 26 5.31 9.18 5.42
C LEU A 26 6.16 10.45 5.33
N THR A 27 6.55 10.84 4.13
CA THR A 27 7.41 12.00 3.89
C THR A 27 6.74 13.08 3.05
N ALA A 28 5.84 12.70 2.15
CA ALA A 28 5.10 13.66 1.33
C ALA A 28 3.69 13.14 0.99
N TYR A 29 2.74 14.07 0.92
CA TYR A 29 1.44 13.86 0.30
C TYR A 29 1.50 14.31 -1.17
N ILE A 30 1.01 13.48 -2.08
CA ILE A 30 0.95 13.72 -3.51
C ILE A 30 -0.53 13.87 -3.89
N PRO A 31 -1.00 15.08 -4.22
CA PRO A 31 -2.38 15.29 -4.62
C PRO A 31 -2.72 14.51 -5.90
N SER A 32 -3.94 13.99 -5.96
CA SER A 32 -4.45 13.40 -7.20
C SER A 32 -4.58 14.46 -8.29
N THR A 33 -4.23 14.09 -9.51
CA THR A 33 -4.47 14.91 -10.72
C THR A 33 -5.88 14.70 -11.27
N THR A 34 -6.64 13.73 -10.74
CA THR A 34 -8.03 13.49 -11.13
C THR A 34 -8.98 14.45 -10.41
N PRO A 35 -10.21 14.65 -10.93
CA PRO A 35 -11.22 15.51 -10.29
C PRO A 35 -11.66 15.05 -8.88
N SER A 36 -11.33 13.82 -8.48
CA SER A 36 -11.68 13.33 -7.15
C SER A 36 -10.83 14.00 -6.08
N ALA A 37 -11.46 14.82 -5.24
CA ALA A 37 -10.82 15.45 -4.09
C ALA A 37 -10.54 14.46 -2.94
N MET A 38 -10.92 13.19 -3.08
CA MET A 38 -10.80 12.15 -2.04
C MET A 38 -9.55 11.33 -2.19
N ASP A 39 -9.05 11.16 -3.43
CA ASP A 39 -7.88 10.39 -3.76
C ASP A 39 -6.59 11.18 -3.58
N GLY A 40 -5.51 10.47 -3.45
CA GLY A 40 -4.16 10.98 -3.42
C GLY A 40 -3.21 9.85 -3.10
N SER A 41 -1.94 10.16 -3.17
CA SER A 41 -0.89 9.20 -2.88
C SER A 41 0.02 9.73 -1.78
N PHE A 42 0.78 8.84 -1.17
CA PHE A 42 1.82 9.20 -0.22
C PHE A 42 3.15 8.61 -0.66
N HIS A 43 4.18 9.42 -0.54
CA HIS A 43 5.56 8.93 -0.56
C HIS A 43 5.97 8.58 0.86
N GLY A 44 6.64 7.44 1.04
CA GLY A 44 7.12 6.99 2.33
C GLY A 44 8.30 6.04 2.23
N TRP A 45 8.88 5.72 3.38
CA TRP A 45 9.93 4.73 3.57
C TRP A 45 9.38 3.52 4.31
N ALA A 46 9.58 2.33 3.75
CA ALA A 46 9.18 1.07 4.37
C ALA A 46 10.09 0.70 5.55
N ASP A 47 9.57 -0.11 6.48
CA ASP A 47 10.28 -0.59 7.68
C ASP A 47 10.94 0.54 8.48
N ALA A 48 10.18 1.60 8.70
CA ALA A 48 10.68 2.82 9.31
C ALA A 48 10.87 2.65 10.83
N VAL A 49 12.03 3.10 11.30
CA VAL A 49 12.36 3.23 12.73
C VAL A 49 12.22 4.68 13.14
N GLU A 50 11.61 4.97 14.31
CA GLU A 50 11.34 6.36 14.74
C GLU A 50 12.59 7.23 14.86
N SER A 51 13.73 6.63 15.25
CA SER A 51 15.03 7.30 15.44
C SER A 51 15.82 7.57 14.17
N GLU A 52 15.39 7.01 13.01
CA GLU A 52 16.10 7.09 11.73
C GLU A 52 15.33 7.96 10.74
N ALA A 53 16.04 8.63 9.83
CA ALA A 53 15.40 9.46 8.80
C ALA A 53 14.76 8.64 7.68
N ASP A 54 15.35 7.49 7.38
CA ASP A 54 15.04 6.63 6.25
C ASP A 54 14.43 5.29 6.73
N GLY A 55 14.23 4.37 5.84
CA GLY A 55 13.80 2.99 6.05
C GLY A 55 14.47 2.06 5.06
N ALA A 56 13.93 0.87 4.86
CA ALA A 56 14.51 -0.13 3.97
C ALA A 56 14.55 0.34 2.49
N TYR A 57 13.48 1.01 2.03
CA TYR A 57 13.39 1.58 0.68
C TYR A 57 12.27 2.62 0.60
N PRO A 58 12.38 3.62 -0.30
CA PRO A 58 11.31 4.57 -0.59
C PRO A 58 10.27 3.92 -1.51
N PHE A 59 9.00 4.31 -1.39
CA PHE A 59 7.94 3.90 -2.31
C PHE A 59 6.78 4.89 -2.30
N VAL A 60 5.87 4.73 -3.26
CA VAL A 60 4.60 5.46 -3.32
C VAL A 60 3.45 4.48 -3.28
N PHE A 61 2.39 4.85 -2.61
CA PHE A 61 1.12 4.12 -2.61
C PHE A 61 -0.06 5.08 -2.76
N ASP A 62 -1.10 4.62 -3.44
CA ASP A 62 -2.36 5.33 -3.52
C ASP A 62 -3.18 5.10 -2.24
N ALA A 63 -3.81 6.14 -1.73
CA ALA A 63 -4.67 6.05 -0.57
C ALA A 63 -6.10 6.47 -0.93
N PRO A 64 -7.07 5.55 -0.88
CA PRO A 64 -8.48 5.83 -1.21
C PRO A 64 -9.13 6.85 -0.28
N ASP A 65 -8.58 7.02 0.92
CA ASP A 65 -9.01 7.93 1.95
C ASP A 65 -7.99 9.07 2.21
N ALA A 66 -7.15 9.37 1.24
CA ALA A 66 -6.08 10.37 1.34
C ALA A 66 -6.55 11.72 1.87
N SER A 67 -7.78 12.12 1.52
CA SER A 67 -8.38 13.38 1.99
C SER A 67 -8.48 13.47 3.52
N ALA A 68 -8.66 12.36 4.22
CA ALA A 68 -8.68 12.31 5.68
C ALA A 68 -7.29 12.54 6.31
N HIS A 69 -6.24 12.27 5.54
CA HIS A 69 -4.86 12.29 6.00
C HIS A 69 -4.02 13.48 5.48
N ARG A 70 -4.54 14.26 4.52
CA ARG A 70 -3.81 15.39 3.89
C ARG A 70 -3.33 16.48 4.85
N LYS A 71 -3.89 16.56 6.06
CA LYS A 71 -3.51 17.54 7.09
C LYS A 71 -2.49 17.02 8.10
N ARG A 72 -1.97 15.79 7.92
CA ARG A 72 -0.91 15.26 8.78
C ARG A 72 0.34 16.13 8.67
N LYS A 73 1.04 16.26 9.78
CA LYS A 73 2.36 16.91 9.81
C LYS A 73 3.41 15.86 9.44
N LEU A 74 3.97 16.00 8.26
CA LEU A 74 5.00 15.10 7.76
C LEU A 74 6.41 15.67 8.03
N PRO A 75 7.45 14.82 8.25
CA PRO A 75 7.39 13.36 8.24
C PRO A 75 6.74 12.76 9.50
N GLU A 76 6.08 11.61 9.36
CA GLU A 76 5.42 10.89 10.45
C GLU A 76 5.53 9.38 10.24
N VAL A 77 5.85 8.63 11.30
CA VAL A 77 5.83 7.15 11.26
C VAL A 77 4.42 6.67 11.58
N VAL A 78 3.88 5.81 10.72
CA VAL A 78 2.52 5.28 10.83
C VAL A 78 2.50 3.77 10.66
N ASP A 79 1.46 3.14 11.18
CA ASP A 79 1.10 1.78 10.81
C ASP A 79 0.28 1.83 9.51
N LEU A 80 0.73 1.07 8.52
CA LEU A 80 0.11 0.98 7.20
C LEU A 80 -0.35 -0.46 6.93
N GLN A 81 -1.54 -0.60 6.37
CA GLN A 81 -1.95 -1.81 5.67
C GLN A 81 -1.80 -1.55 4.17
N LEU A 82 -1.05 -2.42 3.49
CA LEU A 82 -0.75 -2.27 2.07
C LEU A 82 -1.32 -3.44 1.28
N ALA A 83 -2.20 -3.13 0.31
CA ALA A 83 -2.70 -4.06 -0.68
C ALA A 83 -1.91 -3.89 -1.98
N ALA A 84 -1.47 -5.01 -2.56
CA ALA A 84 -0.71 -5.09 -3.79
C ALA A 84 -1.54 -5.82 -4.85
N PHE A 85 -2.07 -5.09 -5.83
CA PHE A 85 -2.87 -5.64 -6.92
C PHE A 85 -1.97 -6.07 -8.07
N ALA A 86 -2.00 -7.35 -8.41
CA ALA A 86 -1.11 -7.91 -9.42
C ALA A 86 -1.45 -7.44 -10.84
N HIS A 87 -0.43 -7.00 -11.58
CA HIS A 87 -0.46 -6.81 -13.02
C HIS A 87 0.14 -8.03 -13.73
N GLU A 88 1.25 -8.54 -13.18
CA GLU A 88 1.93 -9.74 -13.63
C GLU A 88 2.38 -10.52 -12.40
N ILE A 89 2.32 -11.84 -12.46
CA ILE A 89 2.66 -12.69 -11.33
C ILE A 89 3.21 -14.04 -11.77
N SER A 90 4.20 -14.51 -11.03
CA SER A 90 4.70 -15.89 -11.07
C SER A 90 4.69 -16.46 -9.66
N ALA A 91 4.21 -17.68 -9.50
CA ALA A 91 4.20 -18.40 -8.22
C ALA A 91 5.06 -19.66 -8.32
N PHE A 92 5.79 -19.95 -7.25
CA PHE A 92 6.70 -21.07 -7.13
C PHE A 92 6.33 -21.85 -5.86
N GLU A 93 6.30 -23.17 -5.95
CA GLU A 93 5.88 -24.04 -4.85
C GLU A 93 6.82 -24.00 -3.64
N SER A 94 8.09 -23.64 -3.85
CA SER A 94 9.11 -23.55 -2.80
C SER A 94 10.20 -22.54 -3.16
N LEU A 95 11.06 -22.23 -2.18
CA LEU A 95 12.26 -21.44 -2.37
C LEU A 95 13.26 -22.12 -3.33
N GLU A 96 13.35 -23.45 -3.28
CA GLU A 96 14.21 -24.23 -4.18
C GLU A 96 13.73 -24.11 -5.63
N ALA A 97 12.41 -24.22 -5.86
CA ALA A 97 11.82 -24.05 -7.19
C ALA A 97 12.06 -22.65 -7.73
N TYR A 98 11.91 -21.62 -6.88
CA TYR A 98 12.22 -20.24 -7.20
C TYR A 98 13.69 -20.06 -7.61
N ASN A 99 14.62 -20.54 -6.78
CA ASN A 99 16.06 -20.45 -7.05
C ASN A 99 16.48 -21.19 -8.33
N ALA A 100 15.86 -22.35 -8.60
CA ALA A 100 16.10 -23.09 -9.84
C ALA A 100 15.66 -22.29 -11.07
N ALA A 101 14.49 -21.65 -11.01
CA ALA A 101 13.99 -20.79 -12.09
C ALA A 101 14.89 -19.56 -12.31
N GLN A 102 15.50 -19.02 -11.24
CA GLN A 102 16.44 -17.89 -11.33
C GLN A 102 17.82 -18.27 -11.85
N SER A 103 18.14 -19.56 -11.95
CA SER A 103 19.49 -20.02 -12.30
C SER A 103 19.96 -19.57 -13.68
N SER A 104 19.02 -19.44 -14.63
CA SER A 104 19.25 -18.97 -16.01
C SER A 104 18.84 -17.51 -16.26
N ALA A 105 18.33 -16.80 -15.24
CA ALA A 105 17.92 -15.42 -15.40
C ALA A 105 19.13 -14.46 -15.46
N GLU A 106 19.08 -13.47 -16.34
CA GLU A 106 20.10 -12.42 -16.42
C GLU A 106 20.14 -11.57 -15.14
N LEU A 107 18.96 -11.28 -14.57
CA LEU A 107 18.82 -10.56 -13.31
C LEU A 107 18.23 -11.50 -12.27
N LYS A 108 18.99 -11.77 -11.20
CA LYS A 108 18.54 -12.57 -10.06
C LYS A 108 18.01 -11.67 -8.97
N MET A 109 16.76 -11.93 -8.55
CA MET A 109 16.18 -11.24 -7.43
C MET A 109 16.24 -12.09 -6.16
N ALA A 110 16.44 -11.46 -5.01
CA ALA A 110 16.30 -12.15 -3.73
C ALA A 110 14.86 -12.63 -3.53
N SER A 111 14.67 -13.71 -2.77
CA SER A 111 13.36 -14.28 -2.46
C SER A 111 12.47 -13.35 -1.61
N GLU A 112 13.07 -12.35 -0.97
CA GLU A 112 12.41 -11.22 -0.33
C GLU A 112 13.05 -9.94 -0.85
N SER A 113 12.36 -9.27 -1.78
CA SER A 113 12.86 -8.04 -2.41
C SER A 113 11.72 -7.14 -2.85
N PHE A 114 11.99 -5.83 -2.87
CA PHE A 114 11.06 -4.83 -3.38
C PHE A 114 11.82 -3.78 -4.20
N ILE A 115 11.32 -3.50 -5.41
CA ILE A 115 11.83 -2.46 -6.30
C ILE A 115 10.70 -1.47 -6.56
N PRO A 116 10.83 -0.20 -6.12
CA PRO A 116 9.80 0.82 -6.30
C PRO A 116 9.81 1.35 -7.74
N SER A 117 9.30 0.58 -8.70
CA SER A 117 9.37 0.89 -10.13
C SER A 117 8.66 2.19 -10.50
N GLY A 118 7.67 2.62 -9.70
CA GLY A 118 6.95 3.87 -9.90
C GLY A 118 7.72 5.15 -9.60
N LEU A 119 8.93 5.08 -9.01
CA LEU A 119 9.77 6.23 -8.71
C LEU A 119 10.68 6.66 -9.88
N PHE A 120 10.86 5.81 -10.87
CA PHE A 120 11.89 5.98 -11.91
C PHE A 120 11.36 6.43 -13.28
N GLY A 121 10.10 6.86 -13.37
CA GLY A 121 9.50 7.34 -14.62
C GLY A 121 9.83 8.81 -14.91
N GLU A 122 10.49 9.09 -16.04
CA GLU A 122 10.94 10.45 -16.39
C GLU A 122 9.83 11.42 -16.85
N SER A 123 8.67 10.95 -17.28
CA SER A 123 7.70 11.79 -18.00
C SER A 123 6.27 11.87 -17.45
N GLU A 124 5.85 11.02 -16.54
CA GLU A 124 4.45 10.93 -16.10
C GLU A 124 4.20 11.12 -14.59
N GLY A 125 5.21 11.56 -13.85
CA GLY A 125 5.14 11.68 -12.39
C GLY A 125 5.29 10.33 -11.66
N THR A 126 5.29 10.39 -10.35
CA THR A 126 5.49 9.22 -9.48
C THR A 126 4.23 8.37 -9.45
N LYS A 127 4.36 7.06 -9.66
CA LYS A 127 3.25 6.09 -9.65
C LYS A 127 3.36 5.14 -8.47
N ALA A 128 2.22 4.65 -7.99
CA ALA A 128 2.13 3.66 -6.90
C ALA A 128 2.40 2.24 -7.44
N LEU A 129 3.58 2.01 -8.00
CA LEU A 129 3.97 0.73 -8.62
C LEU A 129 5.22 0.16 -7.96
N GLY A 130 5.27 -1.18 -7.86
CA GLY A 130 6.43 -1.91 -7.36
C GLY A 130 6.55 -3.29 -7.98
N ILE A 131 7.79 -3.77 -8.09
CA ILE A 131 8.10 -5.17 -8.38
C ILE A 131 8.52 -5.81 -7.05
N MET A 132 7.88 -6.91 -6.70
CA MET A 132 8.09 -7.55 -5.40
C MET A 132 8.30 -9.04 -5.58
N THR A 133 9.17 -9.61 -4.74
CA THR A 133 9.29 -11.04 -4.48
C THR A 133 9.10 -11.26 -2.98
N GLY A 134 8.36 -12.31 -2.60
CA GLY A 134 8.14 -12.60 -1.20
C GLY A 134 7.62 -14.01 -0.94
N THR A 135 7.68 -14.42 0.33
CA THR A 135 7.20 -15.72 0.82
C THR A 135 5.71 -15.66 1.13
N ILE A 136 4.95 -16.62 0.64
CA ILE A 136 3.51 -16.75 0.88
C ILE A 136 3.27 -17.30 2.29
N LEU A 137 2.69 -16.50 3.18
CA LEU A 137 2.34 -16.90 4.55
C LEU A 137 0.94 -17.49 4.64
N SER A 138 0.02 -17.04 3.79
CA SER A 138 -1.36 -17.53 3.70
C SER A 138 -1.88 -17.27 2.30
N ALA A 139 -2.78 -18.12 1.82
CA ALA A 139 -3.46 -17.92 0.54
C ALA A 139 -4.90 -18.43 0.62
N GLU A 140 -5.84 -17.69 0.04
CA GLU A 140 -7.25 -17.99 0.07
C GLU A 140 -7.96 -17.48 -1.19
N ARG A 141 -8.85 -18.26 -1.75
CA ARG A 141 -9.77 -17.81 -2.80
C ARG A 141 -10.94 -17.06 -2.17
N LYS A 142 -11.19 -15.85 -2.63
CA LYS A 142 -12.23 -14.96 -2.10
C LYS A 142 -13.21 -14.55 -3.20
N THR A 143 -14.38 -14.08 -2.79
CA THR A 143 -15.40 -13.54 -3.69
C THR A 143 -15.65 -12.07 -3.32
N ASN A 144 -15.66 -11.21 -4.31
CA ASN A 144 -16.06 -9.82 -4.14
C ASN A 144 -17.59 -9.77 -3.99
N GLU A 145 -18.07 -9.37 -2.82
CA GLU A 145 -19.51 -9.36 -2.49
C GLU A 145 -20.33 -8.42 -3.38
N LEU A 146 -19.72 -7.36 -3.94
CA LEU A 146 -20.43 -6.40 -4.79
C LEU A 146 -20.54 -6.87 -6.24
N THR A 147 -19.53 -7.57 -6.74
CA THR A 147 -19.46 -7.97 -8.16
C THR A 147 -19.72 -9.45 -8.38
N GLY A 148 -19.65 -10.27 -7.34
CA GLY A 148 -19.70 -11.73 -7.43
C GLY A 148 -18.45 -12.37 -8.05
N LYS A 149 -17.45 -11.58 -8.46
CA LYS A 149 -16.21 -12.10 -9.04
C LYS A 149 -15.32 -12.72 -7.99
N THR A 150 -14.67 -13.82 -8.34
CA THR A 150 -13.67 -14.50 -7.52
C THR A 150 -12.26 -13.98 -7.82
N PHE A 151 -11.41 -14.04 -6.83
CA PHE A 151 -10.01 -13.66 -6.90
C PHE A 151 -9.20 -14.41 -5.84
N TRP A 152 -7.90 -14.44 -5.98
CA TRP A 152 -7.00 -14.94 -4.95
C TRP A 152 -6.45 -13.81 -4.09
N TRP A 153 -6.40 -14.05 -2.81
CA TRP A 153 -5.67 -13.24 -1.85
C TRP A 153 -4.54 -14.06 -1.24
N ALA A 154 -3.38 -13.42 -1.05
CA ALA A 154 -2.28 -14.00 -0.29
C ALA A 154 -1.68 -12.97 0.67
N LEU A 155 -1.36 -13.39 1.89
CA LEU A 155 -0.48 -12.65 2.78
C LEU A 155 0.95 -13.02 2.43
N VAL A 156 1.75 -12.04 2.05
CA VAL A 156 3.11 -12.23 1.57
C VAL A 156 4.09 -11.46 2.44
N GLN A 157 5.11 -12.15 2.96
CA GLN A 157 6.26 -11.53 3.61
C GLN A 157 7.29 -11.16 2.55
N SER A 158 7.72 -9.90 2.54
CA SER A 158 8.77 -9.41 1.67
C SER A 158 9.70 -8.45 2.40
N LEU A 159 10.68 -7.89 1.71
CA LEU A 159 11.50 -6.81 2.27
C LEU A 159 10.58 -5.64 2.71
N GLY A 160 10.81 -5.13 3.92
CA GLY A 160 10.09 -4.00 4.48
C GLY A 160 8.76 -4.33 5.15
N GLY A 161 8.25 -5.57 5.08
CA GLY A 161 7.03 -5.97 5.79
C GLY A 161 6.10 -6.90 5.03
N GLN A 162 4.84 -6.92 5.45
CA GLN A 162 3.81 -7.78 4.88
C GLN A 162 2.93 -7.03 3.89
N PHE A 163 2.48 -7.74 2.86
CA PHE A 163 1.59 -7.24 1.80
C PHE A 163 0.36 -8.14 1.67
N ASP A 164 -0.80 -7.54 1.53
CA ASP A 164 -2.02 -8.22 1.08
C ASP A 164 -2.03 -8.25 -0.45
N VAL A 165 -1.56 -9.34 -1.05
CA VAL A 165 -1.52 -9.51 -2.50
C VAL A 165 -2.90 -9.95 -3.01
N VAL A 166 -3.41 -9.24 -4.01
CA VAL A 166 -4.69 -9.52 -4.67
C VAL A 166 -4.42 -9.87 -6.13
N VAL A 167 -4.91 -11.02 -6.56
CA VAL A 167 -4.60 -11.61 -7.87
C VAL A 167 -5.89 -12.03 -8.56
N ASP A 168 -6.07 -11.61 -9.81
CA ASP A 168 -7.10 -12.18 -10.68
C ASP A 168 -6.73 -13.63 -11.02
N GLU A 169 -7.71 -14.54 -11.01
CA GLU A 169 -7.49 -15.96 -11.32
C GLU A 169 -6.86 -16.16 -12.70
N GLU A 170 -7.16 -15.30 -13.66
CA GLU A 170 -6.64 -15.37 -15.02
C GLU A 170 -5.12 -15.10 -15.11
N LEU A 171 -4.54 -14.43 -14.10
CA LEU A 171 -3.09 -14.18 -14.04
C LEU A 171 -2.29 -15.35 -13.48
N LEU A 172 -2.94 -16.31 -12.82
CA LEU A 172 -2.26 -17.43 -12.17
C LEU A 172 -1.96 -18.55 -13.16
N SER A 173 -0.68 -18.81 -13.40
CA SER A 173 -0.21 -20.00 -14.15
C SER A 173 0.08 -21.20 -13.23
N ALA A 174 0.16 -20.98 -11.91
CA ALA A 174 0.43 -21.99 -10.88
C ALA A 174 -0.31 -21.63 -9.58
N PRO A 175 -0.63 -22.61 -8.72
CA PRO A 175 -1.32 -22.35 -7.45
C PRO A 175 -0.44 -21.55 -6.47
N LEU A 176 -1.10 -20.74 -5.63
CA LEU A 176 -0.44 -20.07 -4.52
C LEU A 176 -0.30 -21.06 -3.36
N VAL A 177 0.91 -21.48 -3.06
CA VAL A 177 1.25 -22.46 -2.02
C VAL A 177 1.84 -21.75 -0.81
N VAL A 178 1.33 -22.02 0.39
CA VAL A 178 1.91 -21.50 1.65
C VAL A 178 3.34 -22.02 1.82
N GLY A 179 4.29 -21.13 2.11
CA GLY A 179 5.73 -21.43 2.13
C GLY A 179 6.39 -21.31 0.76
N GLY A 180 5.62 -21.19 -0.32
CA GLY A 180 6.13 -20.89 -1.66
C GLY A 180 6.54 -19.43 -1.82
N VAL A 181 7.09 -19.11 -2.98
CA VAL A 181 7.55 -17.76 -3.36
C VAL A 181 6.64 -17.19 -4.43
N LEU A 182 6.28 -15.93 -4.27
CA LEU A 182 5.53 -15.15 -5.24
C LEU A 182 6.40 -14.01 -5.74
N GLN A 183 6.41 -13.76 -7.06
CA GLN A 183 7.11 -12.66 -7.71
C GLN A 183 6.18 -11.99 -8.71
N GLY A 184 6.20 -10.65 -8.80
CA GLY A 184 5.36 -9.95 -9.76
C GLY A 184 5.51 -8.44 -9.75
N SER A 185 4.73 -7.79 -10.61
CA SER A 185 4.55 -6.33 -10.64
C SER A 185 3.16 -5.97 -10.12
N PHE A 186 3.08 -4.91 -9.32
CA PHE A 186 1.90 -4.58 -8.54
C PHE A 186 1.60 -3.08 -8.55
N TRP A 187 0.32 -2.77 -8.57
CA TRP A 187 -0.18 -1.48 -8.13
C TRP A 187 -0.43 -1.51 -6.62
N LEU A 188 -0.02 -0.45 -5.92
CA LEU A 188 0.00 -0.37 -4.46
C LEU A 188 -1.11 0.55 -3.95
N SER A 189 -2.00 0.00 -3.12
CA SER A 189 -3.06 0.75 -2.45
C SER A 189 -2.89 0.61 -0.93
N GLY A 190 -2.77 1.74 -0.22
CA GLY A 190 -2.48 1.78 1.21
C GLY A 190 -3.60 2.36 2.04
N ARG A 191 -3.78 1.83 3.24
CA ARG A 191 -4.63 2.39 4.28
C ARG A 191 -3.81 2.70 5.52
N ILE A 192 -3.81 3.97 5.91
CA ILE A 192 -3.13 4.43 7.13
C ILE A 192 -3.99 4.04 8.33
N LEU A 193 -3.45 3.20 9.20
CA LEU A 193 -4.15 2.67 10.38
C LEU A 193 -3.98 3.56 11.62
N THR A 194 -2.87 4.30 11.69
CA THR A 194 -2.63 5.28 12.74
C THR A 194 -3.64 6.43 12.61
N PRO A 195 -4.47 6.71 13.63
CA PRO A 195 -5.43 7.81 13.57
C PRO A 195 -4.74 9.16 13.25
N PRO A 196 -5.40 10.07 12.54
CA PRO A 196 -4.86 11.42 12.38
C PRO A 196 -4.74 12.09 13.77
N PRO A 197 -3.72 12.95 13.99
CA PRO A 197 -3.62 13.70 15.22
C PRO A 197 -4.94 14.45 15.50
N ALA A 198 -5.42 14.37 16.74
CA ALA A 198 -6.63 15.08 17.15
C ALA A 198 -6.46 16.57 16.79
N ALA A 199 -7.45 17.13 16.09
CA ALA A 199 -7.48 18.57 15.85
C ALA A 199 -7.43 19.27 17.22
N VAL A 200 -6.38 20.06 17.48
CA VAL A 200 -6.32 20.88 18.67
C VAL A 200 -7.49 21.84 18.57
N SER A 201 -8.56 21.56 19.30
CA SER A 201 -9.66 22.48 19.48
C SER A 201 -9.07 23.67 20.23
N GLY A 202 -8.73 24.72 19.49
CA GLY A 202 -8.29 25.98 20.08
C GLY A 202 -9.39 26.43 21.04
N GLY A 203 -9.07 26.43 22.34
CA GLY A 203 -9.98 26.80 23.40
C GLY A 203 -10.49 28.21 23.20
N PHE A 204 -11.72 28.31 22.72
CA PHE A 204 -12.45 29.58 22.53
C PHE A 204 -13.06 30.09 23.86
N PHE A 205 -12.69 29.50 25.01
CA PHE A 205 -13.31 29.79 26.30
C PHE A 205 -12.49 30.68 27.26
N SER A 206 -11.37 31.29 26.87
CA SER A 206 -10.59 32.13 27.80
C SER A 206 -10.78 33.64 27.68
N ARG A 207 -11.85 34.12 26.99
CA ARG A 207 -12.07 35.58 26.84
C ARG A 207 -13.36 36.12 27.46
N LEU A 208 -14.05 35.36 28.29
CA LEU A 208 -15.36 35.82 28.86
C LEU A 208 -15.38 36.15 30.35
N PHE A 209 -14.25 36.04 31.08
CA PHE A 209 -14.19 36.48 32.47
C PHE A 209 -12.90 37.30 32.76
N GLY A 210 -12.93 38.54 32.35
CA GLY A 210 -11.85 39.48 32.64
C GLY A 210 -12.35 40.92 32.69
N LYS A 211 -12.71 41.37 33.89
CA LYS A 211 -12.81 42.70 34.46
C LYS A 211 -14.23 43.21 34.76
N LYS A 212 -14.53 43.19 36.02
CA LYS A 212 -15.17 44.32 36.71
C LYS A 212 -14.46 44.55 38.07
N SER A 213 -14.11 45.77 38.24
CA SER A 213 -13.71 46.61 39.40
C SER A 213 -12.29 46.72 39.68
#